data_4d10a5d4dbf0d701e5da2554b8c55343
#
_entry.id   4d10a5d4dbf0d701e5da2554b8c55343
#
_cell.length_a   1.000
_cell.length_b   1.000
_cell.length_c   1.000
_cell.angle_alpha   90.00
_cell.angle_beta   90.00
_cell.angle_gamma   90.00
#
_symmetry.space_group_name_H-M   'P 1'
#
loop_
_entity.id
_entity.type
_entity.pdbx_description
1 polymer ?
#
loop_
_entity_poly.entity_id
_entity_poly.type
_entity_poly.pdbx_seq_one_letter_code
_entity_poly.pdbx_strand_id
1 'polypeptide(L)'
;KCTGCWAAEYGNKLNLTFDEIDSIIMQGKELGVYFYIYTGGEPLVRKKDLIALCRKHHDCQFLTFTNGTLIDEEFADQMLDVKNLVPAISVEGFEEATDGRRGNGTYEKAVRAMGYLKERKLPFGISCCYTSQNLDSIASDAFFDQMIDWGAYFAWYFHYMPVGNDAAPELLPTPEQREY
;
A
#
# COMPACT_ATOMS: atom_id res chain seq x y z
N LYS A 1 -11.40 8.22 0.63
CA LYS A 1 -10.98 8.67 -0.71
C LYS A 1 -9.86 9.68 -0.53
N CYS A 2 -8.67 9.41 -1.09
CA CYS A 2 -7.54 10.32 -0.98
C CYS A 2 -7.68 11.47 -2.00
N THR A 3 -7.22 12.68 -1.65
CA THR A 3 -7.17 13.81 -2.57
C THR A 3 -6.27 13.49 -3.75
N GLY A 4 -6.75 13.71 -4.98
CA GLY A 4 -6.01 13.43 -6.21
C GLY A 4 -5.77 11.93 -6.49
N CYS A 5 -6.60 11.04 -5.97
CA CYS A 5 -6.45 9.60 -6.19
C CYS A 5 -7.02 9.19 -7.57
N TRP A 6 -6.15 8.76 -8.48
CA TRP A 6 -6.56 8.30 -9.80
C TRP A 6 -7.46 7.06 -9.79
N ALA A 7 -7.34 6.20 -8.77
CA ALA A 7 -8.12 4.97 -8.64
C ALA A 7 -9.53 5.18 -8.05
N ALA A 8 -9.86 6.40 -7.60
CA ALA A 8 -11.12 6.67 -6.90
C ALA A 8 -12.37 6.63 -7.79
N GLU A 9 -12.20 6.62 -9.11
CA GLU A 9 -13.28 6.74 -10.09
C GLU A 9 -13.85 5.40 -10.55
N TYR A 10 -13.07 4.34 -10.46
CA TYR A 10 -13.40 3.09 -11.15
C TYR A 10 -14.47 2.24 -10.46
N GLY A 11 -14.75 2.47 -9.18
CA GLY A 11 -15.70 1.64 -8.42
C GLY A 11 -15.34 0.16 -8.44
N ASN A 12 -16.32 -0.71 -8.12
CA ASN A 12 -16.06 -2.15 -7.98
C ASN A 12 -16.61 -3.01 -9.13
N LYS A 13 -17.26 -2.39 -10.14
CA LYS A 13 -17.98 -3.15 -11.20
C LYS A 13 -17.06 -3.94 -12.14
N LEU A 14 -15.81 -3.48 -12.28
CA LEU A 14 -14.80 -4.08 -13.18
C LEU A 14 -13.70 -4.82 -12.39
N ASN A 15 -13.92 -5.09 -11.13
CA ASN A 15 -12.94 -5.88 -10.36
C ASN A 15 -12.88 -7.30 -10.90
N LEU A 16 -11.66 -7.81 -11.06
CA LEU A 16 -11.44 -9.21 -11.40
C LEU A 16 -12.06 -10.12 -10.34
N THR A 17 -12.66 -11.21 -10.78
CA THR A 17 -13.16 -12.27 -9.88
C THR A 17 -11.99 -13.05 -9.27
N PHE A 18 -12.28 -13.87 -8.27
CA PHE A 18 -11.28 -14.79 -7.69
C PHE A 18 -10.69 -15.70 -8.76
N ASP A 19 -11.54 -16.32 -9.60
CA ASP A 19 -11.11 -17.28 -10.63
C ASP A 19 -10.29 -16.60 -11.74
N GLU A 20 -10.59 -15.36 -12.08
CA GLU A 20 -9.78 -14.59 -13.04
C GLU A 20 -8.39 -14.29 -12.49
N ILE A 21 -8.29 -13.87 -11.22
CA ILE A 21 -6.99 -13.63 -10.58
C ILE A 21 -6.20 -14.94 -10.48
N ASP A 22 -6.84 -16.02 -10.07
CA ASP A 22 -6.25 -17.36 -10.01
C ASP A 22 -5.68 -17.79 -11.37
N SER A 23 -6.49 -17.62 -12.43
CA SER A 23 -6.08 -17.92 -13.81
C SER A 23 -4.88 -17.09 -14.26
N ILE A 24 -4.85 -15.79 -13.93
CA ILE A 24 -3.70 -14.91 -14.23
C ILE A 24 -2.43 -15.41 -13.53
N ILE A 25 -2.53 -15.80 -12.26
CA ILE A 25 -1.38 -16.34 -11.52
C ILE A 25 -0.90 -17.65 -12.16
N MET A 26 -1.80 -18.56 -12.52
CA MET A 26 -1.45 -19.81 -13.18
C MET A 26 -0.72 -19.59 -14.52
N GLN A 27 -1.25 -18.73 -15.38
CA GLN A 27 -0.61 -18.37 -16.64
C GLN A 27 0.74 -17.66 -16.43
N GLY A 28 0.83 -16.80 -15.40
CA GLY A 28 2.09 -16.16 -15.04
C GLY A 28 3.17 -17.17 -14.66
N LYS A 29 2.82 -18.22 -13.89
CA LYS A 29 3.76 -19.30 -13.53
C LYS A 29 4.30 -20.04 -14.76
N GLU A 30 3.47 -20.29 -15.76
CA GLU A 30 3.90 -20.88 -17.03
C GLU A 30 4.94 -20.02 -17.75
N LEU A 31 4.91 -18.70 -17.53
CA LEU A 31 5.87 -17.75 -18.04
C LEU A 31 7.06 -17.48 -17.08
N GLY A 32 7.12 -18.16 -15.96
CA GLY A 32 8.18 -17.98 -14.95
C GLY A 32 7.97 -16.80 -14.00
N VAL A 33 6.75 -16.25 -13.92
CA VAL A 33 6.42 -15.15 -13.00
C VAL A 33 5.93 -15.73 -11.66
N TYR A 34 6.63 -15.37 -10.58
CA TYR A 34 6.33 -15.82 -9.21
C TYR A 34 6.20 -14.67 -8.22
N PHE A 35 6.20 -13.43 -8.69
CA PHE A 35 5.96 -12.24 -7.88
C PHE A 35 4.80 -11.44 -8.45
N TYR A 36 3.81 -11.16 -7.61
CA TYR A 36 2.59 -10.45 -8.00
C TYR A 36 2.32 -9.28 -7.07
N ILE A 37 1.73 -8.22 -7.61
CA ILE A 37 1.35 -7.03 -6.84
C ILE A 37 -0.16 -6.87 -6.88
N TYR A 38 -0.79 -6.91 -5.71
CA TYR A 38 -2.18 -6.53 -5.55
C TYR A 38 -2.30 -5.02 -5.37
N THR A 39 -3.05 -4.41 -6.23
CA THR A 39 -3.33 -2.97 -6.21
C THR A 39 -4.78 -2.71 -6.63
N GLY A 40 -5.17 -1.45 -6.70
CA GLY A 40 -6.53 -1.05 -7.12
C GLY A 40 -7.04 0.10 -6.27
N GLY A 41 -8.29 0.07 -5.82
CA GLY A 41 -8.81 0.96 -4.80
C GLY A 41 -8.17 0.62 -3.44
N GLU A 42 -8.80 -0.28 -2.69
CA GLU A 42 -8.21 -0.87 -1.49
C GLU A 42 -8.29 -2.40 -1.58
N PRO A 43 -7.14 -3.09 -1.80
CA PRO A 43 -7.14 -4.54 -1.98
C PRO A 43 -7.68 -5.31 -0.76
N LEU A 44 -7.47 -4.79 0.45
CA LEU A 44 -7.88 -5.47 1.68
C LEU A 44 -9.40 -5.49 1.94
N VAL A 45 -10.20 -4.84 1.10
CA VAL A 45 -11.67 -5.09 1.11
C VAL A 45 -11.98 -6.54 0.72
N ARG A 46 -11.02 -7.22 0.10
CA ARG A 46 -11.06 -8.63 -0.33
C ARG A 46 -10.09 -9.52 0.45
N LYS A 47 -9.87 -9.25 1.73
CA LYS A 47 -8.94 -10.01 2.59
C LYS A 47 -9.06 -11.53 2.41
N LYS A 48 -10.30 -12.06 2.38
CA LYS A 48 -10.57 -13.50 2.26
C LYS A 48 -10.03 -14.07 0.97
N ASP A 49 -10.26 -13.38 -0.14
CA ASP A 49 -9.78 -13.80 -1.46
C ASP A 49 -8.25 -13.75 -1.53
N LEU A 50 -7.64 -12.67 -1.01
CA LEU A 50 -6.17 -12.54 -1.00
C LEU A 50 -5.52 -13.67 -0.20
N ILE A 51 -5.99 -13.95 1.00
CA ILE A 51 -5.45 -15.05 1.83
C ILE A 51 -5.65 -16.40 1.15
N ALA A 52 -6.81 -16.63 0.53
CA ALA A 52 -7.08 -17.88 -0.19
C ALA A 52 -6.14 -18.05 -1.40
N LEU A 53 -5.89 -16.98 -2.18
CA LEU A 53 -4.93 -16.98 -3.28
C LEU A 53 -3.50 -17.21 -2.80
N CYS A 54 -3.08 -16.53 -1.73
CA CYS A 54 -1.75 -16.72 -1.13
C CYS A 54 -1.55 -18.16 -0.66
N ARG A 55 -2.56 -18.78 -0.04
CA ARG A 55 -2.51 -20.17 0.40
C ARG A 55 -2.46 -21.14 -0.78
N LYS A 56 -3.25 -20.89 -1.83
CA LYS A 56 -3.27 -21.71 -3.04
C LYS A 56 -1.96 -21.63 -3.81
N HIS A 57 -1.38 -20.44 -3.90
CA HIS A 57 -0.12 -20.18 -4.62
C HIS A 57 1.04 -19.92 -3.64
N HIS A 58 1.25 -20.86 -2.72
CA HIS A 58 2.28 -20.76 -1.68
C HIS A 58 3.72 -20.69 -2.22
N ASP A 59 3.92 -21.03 -3.48
CA ASP A 59 5.17 -20.94 -4.25
C ASP A 59 5.40 -19.55 -4.87
N CYS A 60 4.41 -18.63 -4.78
CA CYS A 60 4.51 -17.25 -5.23
C CYS A 60 4.69 -16.28 -4.06
N GLN A 61 5.23 -15.10 -4.35
CA GLN A 61 5.28 -13.97 -3.42
C GLN A 61 4.29 -12.89 -3.86
N PHE A 62 3.61 -12.31 -2.89
CA PHE A 62 2.61 -11.27 -3.13
C PHE A 62 2.97 -10.01 -2.34
N LEU A 63 2.94 -8.88 -3.02
CA LEU A 63 2.99 -7.56 -2.40
C LEU A 63 1.62 -6.91 -2.54
N THR A 64 1.16 -6.18 -1.53
CA THR A 64 -0.09 -5.42 -1.63
C THR A 64 0.11 -3.97 -1.23
N PHE A 65 -0.27 -3.04 -2.09
CA PHE A 65 -0.38 -1.62 -1.71
C PHE A 65 -1.71 -1.40 -1.00
N THR A 66 -1.64 -0.97 0.25
CA THR A 66 -2.83 -0.80 1.09
C THR A 66 -2.74 0.48 1.93
N ASN A 67 -3.89 1.06 2.25
CA ASN A 67 -3.96 2.12 3.25
C ASN A 67 -3.77 1.61 4.69
N GLY A 68 -3.68 0.31 4.90
CA GLY A 68 -3.46 -0.34 6.18
C GLY A 68 -4.66 -0.35 7.13
N THR A 69 -5.72 0.42 6.86
CA THR A 69 -6.83 0.63 7.80
C THR A 69 -7.66 -0.62 8.08
N LEU A 70 -7.50 -1.64 7.25
CA LEU A 70 -8.18 -2.93 7.38
C LEU A 70 -7.28 -4.05 7.94
N ILE A 71 -6.03 -3.76 8.24
CA ILE A 71 -5.15 -4.72 8.93
C ILE A 71 -5.51 -4.70 10.42
N ASP A 72 -6.09 -5.79 10.88
CA ASP A 72 -6.37 -6.10 12.27
C ASP A 72 -5.51 -7.30 12.73
N GLU A 73 -5.60 -7.66 14.00
CA GLU A 73 -4.84 -8.78 14.56
C GLU A 73 -5.16 -10.10 13.86
N GLU A 74 -6.44 -10.36 13.58
CA GLU A 74 -6.87 -11.59 12.89
C GLU A 74 -6.23 -11.68 11.49
N PHE A 75 -6.22 -10.58 10.74
CA PHE A 75 -5.61 -10.57 9.42
C PHE A 75 -4.08 -10.71 9.48
N ALA A 76 -3.44 -10.11 10.47
CA ALA A 76 -2.00 -10.29 10.70
C ALA A 76 -1.66 -11.75 11.05
N ASP A 77 -2.50 -12.44 11.82
CA ASP A 77 -2.35 -13.87 12.08
C ASP A 77 -2.52 -14.71 10.80
N GLN A 78 -3.49 -14.38 9.96
CA GLN A 78 -3.67 -15.03 8.66
C GLN A 78 -2.47 -14.80 7.72
N MET A 79 -1.87 -13.60 7.74
CA MET A 79 -0.64 -13.33 6.99
C MET A 79 0.54 -14.17 7.52
N LEU A 80 0.64 -14.34 8.84
CA LEU A 80 1.66 -15.19 9.45
C LEU A 80 1.51 -16.66 9.03
N ASP A 81 0.29 -17.14 8.83
CA ASP A 81 0.02 -18.50 8.35
C ASP A 81 0.47 -18.69 6.90
N VAL A 82 0.14 -17.76 6.00
CA VAL A 82 0.46 -17.91 4.56
C VAL A 82 1.91 -17.56 4.23
N LYS A 83 2.53 -16.63 4.94
CA LYS A 83 3.97 -16.22 4.88
C LYS A 83 4.46 -15.64 3.56
N ASN A 84 3.60 -15.47 2.59
CA ASN A 84 3.94 -14.99 1.25
C ASN A 84 3.19 -13.73 0.83
N LEU A 85 2.61 -12.99 1.79
CA LEU A 85 1.96 -11.69 1.56
C LEU A 85 2.69 -10.59 2.35
N VAL A 86 3.20 -9.60 1.63
CA VAL A 86 3.91 -8.45 2.21
C VAL A 86 3.15 -7.16 1.90
N PRO A 87 2.69 -6.41 2.87
CA PRO A 87 2.04 -5.12 2.63
C PRO A 87 3.05 -3.99 2.49
N ALA A 88 2.78 -3.07 1.57
CA ALA A 88 3.35 -1.73 1.52
C ALA A 88 2.28 -0.75 2.01
N ILE A 89 2.42 -0.27 3.23
CA ILE A 89 1.42 0.55 3.91
C ILE A 89 1.57 2.00 3.48
N SER A 90 0.47 2.58 3.03
CA SER A 90 0.47 3.92 2.48
C SER A 90 0.38 4.99 3.56
N VAL A 91 1.41 5.83 3.64
CA VAL A 91 1.46 7.07 4.44
C VAL A 91 2.06 8.19 3.60
N GLU A 92 1.80 9.43 3.97
CA GLU A 92 2.30 10.61 3.23
C GLU A 92 3.32 11.43 4.05
N GLY A 93 3.92 10.81 5.07
CA GLY A 93 4.75 11.43 6.08
C GLY A 93 4.14 11.25 7.46
N PHE A 94 4.28 12.24 8.34
CA PHE A 94 3.65 12.25 9.66
C PHE A 94 2.12 12.47 9.58
N GLU A 95 1.47 12.51 10.74
CA GLU A 95 0.01 12.55 10.88
C GLU A 95 -0.64 13.65 10.04
N GLU A 96 -0.14 14.89 10.15
CA GLU A 96 -0.70 16.03 9.44
C GLU A 96 -0.73 15.81 7.91
N ALA A 97 0.40 15.38 7.34
CA ALA A 97 0.50 15.12 5.90
C ALA A 97 -0.34 13.92 5.46
N THR A 98 -0.34 12.86 6.27
CA THR A 98 -1.10 11.64 5.96
C THR A 98 -2.60 11.88 6.06
N ASP A 99 -3.08 12.44 7.16
CA ASP A 99 -4.50 12.69 7.37
C ASP A 99 -5.03 13.79 6.45
N GLY A 100 -4.21 14.80 6.17
CA GLY A 100 -4.57 15.87 5.23
C GLY A 100 -4.90 15.35 3.83
N ARG A 101 -4.18 14.35 3.32
CA ARG A 101 -4.43 13.78 2.00
C ARG A 101 -5.40 12.59 2.03
N ARG A 102 -5.31 11.74 3.05
CA ARG A 102 -6.01 10.43 3.11
C ARG A 102 -7.26 10.42 3.97
N GLY A 103 -7.47 11.48 4.75
CA GLY A 103 -8.59 11.65 5.67
C GLY A 103 -8.21 11.37 7.11
N ASN A 104 -8.86 12.10 8.02
CA ASN A 104 -8.58 12.09 9.45
C ASN A 104 -8.60 10.68 10.07
N GLY A 105 -7.62 10.39 10.91
CA GLY A 105 -7.47 9.13 11.63
C GLY A 105 -6.93 7.97 10.76
N THR A 106 -6.49 8.26 9.52
CA THR A 106 -5.86 7.26 8.66
C THR A 106 -4.45 6.94 9.17
N TYR A 107 -3.70 7.97 9.58
CA TYR A 107 -2.36 7.78 10.15
C TYR A 107 -2.36 6.86 11.36
N GLU A 108 -3.21 7.14 12.35
CA GLU A 108 -3.32 6.32 13.56
C GLU A 108 -3.61 4.84 13.23
N LYS A 109 -4.53 4.60 12.29
CA LYS A 109 -4.86 3.23 11.86
C LYS A 109 -3.71 2.54 11.15
N ALA A 110 -2.99 3.26 10.28
CA ALA A 110 -1.81 2.73 9.58
C ALA A 110 -0.69 2.37 10.57
N VAL A 111 -0.39 3.24 11.54
CA VAL A 111 0.61 2.98 12.59
C VAL A 111 0.21 1.78 13.46
N ARG A 112 -1.07 1.67 13.81
CA ARG A 112 -1.59 0.51 14.55
C ARG A 112 -1.42 -0.79 13.75
N ALA A 113 -1.71 -0.76 12.46
CA ALA A 113 -1.50 -1.90 11.56
C ALA A 113 -0.02 -2.34 11.50
N MET A 114 0.90 -1.37 11.41
CA MET A 114 2.34 -1.65 11.48
C MET A 114 2.74 -2.30 12.82
N GLY A 115 2.12 -1.86 13.93
CA GLY A 115 2.30 -2.48 15.25
C GLY A 115 1.95 -3.96 15.24
N TYR A 116 0.79 -4.35 14.72
CA TYR A 116 0.36 -5.74 14.62
C TYR A 116 1.32 -6.61 13.80
N LEU A 117 1.86 -6.04 12.70
CA LEU A 117 2.83 -6.73 11.85
C LEU A 117 4.18 -6.88 12.55
N LYS A 118 4.68 -5.81 13.19
CA LYS A 118 5.94 -5.80 13.94
C LYS A 118 5.95 -6.81 15.08
N GLU A 119 4.88 -6.88 15.87
CA GLU A 119 4.73 -7.84 16.97
C GLU A 119 4.83 -9.29 16.50
N ARG A 120 4.34 -9.57 15.29
CA ARG A 120 4.40 -10.89 14.65
C ARG A 120 5.65 -11.13 13.82
N LYS A 121 6.56 -10.16 13.77
CA LYS A 121 7.79 -10.17 12.95
C LYS A 121 7.49 -10.39 11.45
N LEU A 122 6.35 -9.89 11.00
CA LEU A 122 5.97 -9.91 9.59
C LEU A 122 6.66 -8.77 8.85
N PRO A 123 7.28 -9.05 7.69
CA PRO A 123 7.87 -7.98 6.88
C PRO A 123 6.78 -7.09 6.29
N PHE A 124 7.04 -5.79 6.29
CA PHE A 124 6.21 -4.80 5.60
C PHE A 124 7.08 -3.64 5.11
N GLY A 125 6.54 -2.88 4.20
CA GLY A 125 7.15 -1.66 3.71
C GLY A 125 6.19 -0.48 3.79
N ILE A 126 6.70 0.68 3.39
CA ILE A 126 5.97 1.94 3.30
C ILE A 126 5.77 2.30 1.83
N SER A 127 4.63 2.90 1.52
CA SER A 127 4.34 3.50 0.23
C SER A 127 3.97 4.96 0.43
N CYS A 128 4.77 5.87 -0.12
CA CYS A 128 4.54 7.31 -0.08
C CYS A 128 4.23 7.86 -1.48
N CYS A 129 3.22 8.72 -1.58
CA CYS A 129 3.02 9.51 -2.77
C CYS A 129 3.67 10.90 -2.57
N TYR A 130 4.75 11.15 -3.29
CA TYR A 130 5.49 12.40 -3.25
C TYR A 130 4.71 13.51 -3.94
N THR A 131 4.41 14.57 -3.20
CA THR A 131 3.63 15.72 -3.65
C THR A 131 4.36 17.02 -3.33
N SER A 132 3.90 18.15 -3.91
CA SER A 132 4.39 19.49 -3.57
C SER A 132 4.17 19.87 -2.10
N GLN A 133 3.27 19.18 -1.39
CA GLN A 133 2.83 19.56 -0.05
C GLN A 133 3.45 18.72 1.07
N ASN A 134 4.09 17.59 0.76
CA ASN A 134 4.63 16.69 1.79
C ASN A 134 6.13 16.44 1.72
N LEU A 135 6.87 17.15 0.85
CA LEU A 135 8.31 16.99 0.69
C LEU A 135 9.04 17.07 2.02
N ASP A 136 8.82 18.14 2.79
CA ASP A 136 9.50 18.40 4.06
C ASP A 136 9.24 17.29 5.10
N SER A 137 8.10 16.61 5.00
CA SER A 137 7.76 15.49 5.87
C SER A 137 8.46 14.20 5.41
N ILE A 138 8.25 13.78 4.15
CA ILE A 138 8.70 12.45 3.68
C ILE A 138 10.19 12.36 3.35
N ALA A 139 10.87 13.49 3.15
CA ALA A 139 12.30 13.56 2.85
C ALA A 139 13.14 13.90 4.11
N SER A 140 12.52 14.05 5.28
CA SER A 140 13.23 14.36 6.52
C SER A 140 13.90 13.12 7.13
N ASP A 141 15.09 13.30 7.71
CA ASP A 141 15.76 12.26 8.49
C ASP A 141 14.85 11.72 9.60
N ALA A 142 14.08 12.60 10.25
CA ALA A 142 13.13 12.21 11.28
C ALA A 142 12.06 11.23 10.79
N PHE A 143 11.62 11.35 9.53
CA PHE A 143 10.65 10.42 8.97
C PHE A 143 11.32 9.09 8.59
N PHE A 144 12.57 9.11 8.12
CA PHE A 144 13.35 7.88 7.89
C PHE A 144 13.58 7.12 9.20
N ASP A 145 13.99 7.80 10.26
CA ASP A 145 14.13 7.21 11.59
C ASP A 145 12.81 6.62 12.08
N GLN A 146 11.71 7.33 11.87
CA GLN A 146 10.37 6.85 12.22
C GLN A 146 9.97 5.58 11.45
N MET A 147 10.29 5.49 10.16
CA MET A 147 10.02 4.27 9.37
C MET A 147 10.82 3.07 9.90
N ILE A 148 12.07 3.30 10.30
CA ILE A 148 12.92 2.29 10.94
C ILE A 148 12.33 1.86 12.29
N ASP A 149 11.89 2.82 13.10
CA ASP A 149 11.25 2.57 14.39
C ASP A 149 9.94 1.79 14.26
N TRP A 150 9.15 2.02 13.22
CA TRP A 150 7.99 1.18 12.91
C TRP A 150 8.38 -0.24 12.54
N GLY A 151 9.60 -0.46 12.05
CA GLY A 151 10.10 -1.75 11.60
C GLY A 151 9.87 -2.01 10.11
N ALA A 152 9.74 -0.96 9.30
CA ALA A 152 9.62 -1.08 7.86
C ALA A 152 10.94 -1.58 7.24
N TYR A 153 10.86 -2.49 6.27
CA TYR A 153 12.01 -3.07 5.56
C TYR A 153 12.37 -2.32 4.28
N PHE A 154 11.41 -1.62 3.70
CA PHE A 154 11.59 -0.84 2.48
C PHE A 154 10.59 0.30 2.42
N ALA A 155 10.86 1.30 1.56
CA ALA A 155 9.93 2.36 1.24
C ALA A 155 9.90 2.59 -0.28
N TRP A 156 8.70 2.75 -0.84
CA TRP A 156 8.49 3.13 -2.22
C TRP A 156 7.92 4.53 -2.28
N TYR A 157 8.60 5.40 -3.03
CA TYR A 157 8.20 6.77 -3.26
C TYR A 157 7.69 6.91 -4.70
N PHE A 158 6.42 7.28 -4.83
CA PHE A 158 5.78 7.54 -6.12
C PHE A 158 5.58 9.04 -6.31
N HIS A 159 6.06 9.57 -7.41
CA HIS A 159 5.70 10.93 -7.80
C HIS A 159 4.20 11.04 -8.03
N TYR A 160 3.59 12.08 -7.50
CA TYR A 160 2.21 12.39 -7.81
C TYR A 160 2.06 12.71 -9.30
N MET A 161 1.09 12.08 -9.94
CA MET A 161 0.72 12.34 -11.33
C MET A 161 -0.75 12.77 -11.38
N PRO A 162 -1.06 13.97 -11.90
CA PRO A 162 -2.41 14.52 -11.97
C PRO A 162 -3.19 13.86 -13.11
N VAL A 163 -3.63 12.61 -12.91
CA VAL A 163 -4.43 11.85 -13.88
C VAL A 163 -5.82 11.54 -13.30
N GLY A 164 -6.81 11.39 -14.18
CA GLY A 164 -8.19 11.12 -13.79
C GLY A 164 -9.02 12.39 -13.60
N ASN A 165 -10.32 12.20 -13.34
CA ASN A 165 -11.28 13.33 -13.22
C ASN A 165 -11.07 14.14 -11.93
N ASP A 166 -10.57 13.49 -10.88
CA ASP A 166 -10.27 14.13 -9.58
C ASP A 166 -8.78 14.54 -9.46
N ALA A 167 -8.11 14.77 -10.59
CA ALA A 167 -6.74 15.26 -10.59
C ALA A 167 -6.62 16.58 -9.82
N ALA A 168 -5.57 16.68 -8.99
CA ALA A 168 -5.28 17.84 -8.16
C ALA A 168 -3.91 18.45 -8.59
N PRO A 169 -3.87 19.30 -9.64
CA PRO A 169 -2.61 19.81 -10.18
C PRO A 169 -1.72 20.52 -9.17
N GLU A 170 -2.31 21.10 -8.12
CA GLU A 170 -1.62 21.75 -7.00
C GLU A 170 -0.73 20.79 -6.18
N LEU A 171 -0.95 19.48 -6.29
CA LEU A 171 -0.12 18.46 -5.65
C LEU A 171 1.12 18.09 -6.47
N LEU A 172 1.24 18.59 -7.71
CA LEU A 172 2.37 18.28 -8.57
C LEU A 172 3.66 18.89 -8.00
N PRO A 173 4.72 18.11 -7.76
CA PRO A 173 6.01 18.65 -7.33
C PRO A 173 6.59 19.62 -8.37
N THR A 174 7.21 20.69 -7.89
CA THR A 174 7.95 21.61 -8.76
C THR A 174 9.23 20.96 -9.31
N PRO A 175 9.86 21.50 -10.37
CA PRO A 175 11.14 21.01 -10.85
C PRO A 175 12.20 20.94 -9.73
N GLU A 176 12.31 21.99 -8.90
CA GLU A 176 13.26 22.09 -7.80
C GLU A 176 12.99 21.01 -6.74
N GLN A 177 11.71 20.74 -6.43
CA GLN A 177 11.31 19.69 -5.50
C GLN A 177 11.60 18.28 -6.04
N ARG A 178 11.76 18.10 -7.35
CA ARG A 178 12.10 16.81 -7.96
C ARG A 178 13.59 16.54 -7.98
N GLU A 179 14.40 17.59 -7.88
CA GLU A 179 15.87 17.48 -7.85
C GLU A 179 16.42 17.27 -6.44
N TYR A 180 15.57 17.45 -5.41
CA TYR A 180 15.90 17.20 -4.01
C TYR A 180 15.98 15.72 -3.72
#